data_afdd399388408f70183014824c218b13
#
_entry.id   afdd399388408f70183014824c218b13
#
_cell.length_a   1.000
_cell.length_b   1.000
_cell.length_c   1.000
_cell.angle_alpha   90.00
_cell.angle_beta   90.00
_cell.angle_gamma   90.00
#
_symmetry.space_group_name_H-M   'P 1'
#
loop_
_entity.id
_entity.type
_entity.pdbx_description
1 polymer ?
#
loop_
_entity_poly.entity_id
_entity_poly.type
_entity_poly.pdbx_seq_one_letter_code
_entity_poly.pdbx_strand_id
1 'polypeptide(L)' 'MNDKLKEAIEYEMFKHKVSKLELSELMSMSYPTMLSKLKSPELMKFSEADKLCNILNMELRVEFLNI' A
#
# COMPACT_ATOMS: atom_id res chain seq x y z
N MET A 1 14.06 4.10 6.11
CA MET A 1 13.34 3.63 4.94
C MET A 1 13.03 2.15 5.09
N ASN A 2 11.81 1.74 4.83
CA ASN A 2 11.39 0.35 5.07
C ASN A 2 11.13 -0.38 3.75
N ASP A 3 12.19 -0.95 3.18
CA ASP A 3 12.10 -1.68 1.91
C ASP A 3 11.25 -2.95 2.05
N LYS A 4 11.22 -3.51 3.25
CA LYS A 4 10.44 -4.71 3.52
C LYS A 4 8.93 -4.45 3.37
N LEU A 5 8.48 -3.31 3.87
CA LEU A 5 7.09 -2.93 3.73
C LEU A 5 6.73 -2.69 2.26
N LYS A 6 7.61 -1.99 1.55
CA LYS A 6 7.42 -1.73 0.12
C LYS A 6 7.31 -3.03 -0.66
N GLU A 7 8.21 -3.97 -0.38
CA GLU A 7 8.20 -5.28 -1.05
C GLU A 7 6.93 -6.06 -0.72
N ALA A 8 6.47 -5.99 0.54
CA ALA A 8 5.25 -6.68 0.94
C ALA A 8 4.05 -6.15 0.17
N ILE A 9 3.97 -4.83 0.01
CA ILE A 9 2.87 -4.21 -0.73
C ILE A 9 2.92 -4.64 -2.20
N GLU A 10 4.09 -4.59 -2.81
CA GLU A 10 4.25 -4.97 -4.21
C GLU A 10 3.90 -6.44 -4.42
N TYR A 11 4.28 -7.29 -3.48
CA TYR A 11 3.95 -8.71 -3.56
C TYR A 11 2.43 -8.93 -3.50
N GLU A 12 1.75 -8.23 -2.57
CA GLU A 12 0.31 -8.38 -2.44
C GLU A 12 -0.41 -7.85 -3.69
N MET A 13 0.08 -6.73 -4.25
CA MET A 13 -0.48 -6.21 -5.50
C MET A 13 -0.34 -7.22 -6.63
N PHE A 14 0.83 -7.83 -6.72
CA PHE A 14 1.08 -8.86 -7.73
C PHE A 14 0.15 -10.06 -7.53
N LYS A 15 0.05 -10.52 -6.30
CA LYS A 15 -0.76 -11.69 -5.95
C LYS A 15 -2.24 -11.48 -6.27
N HIS A 16 -2.74 -10.28 -6.01
CA HIS A 16 -4.14 -9.95 -6.25
C HIS A 16 -4.38 -9.33 -7.63
N LYS A 17 -3.33 -9.18 -8.42
CA LYS A 17 -3.39 -8.62 -9.78
C LYS A 17 -3.98 -7.22 -9.79
N VAL A 18 -3.56 -6.40 -8.83
CA VAL A 18 -4.00 -5.01 -8.73
C VAL A 18 -2.88 -4.12 -9.23
N SER A 19 -3.18 -3.29 -10.25
CA SER A 19 -2.20 -2.35 -10.77
C SER A 19 -2.15 -1.10 -9.88
N LYS A 20 -1.09 -0.31 -10.05
CA LYS A 20 -0.96 0.94 -9.30
C LYS A 20 -2.07 1.91 -9.64
N LEU A 21 -2.51 1.93 -10.89
CA LEU A 21 -3.63 2.77 -11.31
C LEU A 21 -4.92 2.33 -10.63
N GLU A 22 -5.21 1.04 -10.65
CA GLU A 22 -6.38 0.50 -9.97
C GLU A 22 -6.34 0.84 -8.48
N LEU A 23 -5.18 0.70 -7.87
CA LEU A 23 -5.02 0.96 -6.45
C LEU A 23 -5.31 2.43 -6.13
N SER A 24 -4.86 3.35 -7.00
CA SER A 24 -5.14 4.76 -6.80
C SER A 24 -6.66 5.03 -6.82
N GLU A 25 -7.36 4.36 -7.72
CA GLU A 25 -8.82 4.50 -7.79
C GLU A 25 -9.51 3.93 -6.57
N LEU A 26 -9.08 2.74 -6.13
CA LEU A 26 -9.64 2.11 -4.95
C LEU A 26 -9.37 2.90 -3.68
N MET A 27 -8.24 3.59 -3.64
CA MET A 27 -7.85 4.42 -2.49
C MET A 27 -8.41 5.84 -2.59
N SER A 28 -9.08 6.16 -3.68
CA SER A 28 -9.63 7.51 -3.94
C SER A 28 -8.54 8.57 -3.93
N MET A 29 -7.41 8.25 -4.53
CA MET A 29 -6.27 9.16 -4.65
C MET A 29 -5.94 9.39 -6.11
N SER A 30 -5.29 10.53 -6.41
CA SER A 30 -4.74 10.73 -7.74
C SER A 30 -3.59 9.74 -7.95
N TYR A 31 -3.32 9.41 -9.20
CA TYR A 31 -2.24 8.48 -9.52
C TYR A 31 -0.88 8.94 -9.01
N PRO A 32 -0.47 10.21 -9.24
CA PRO A 32 0.81 10.69 -8.71
C PRO A 32 0.90 10.58 -7.18
N THR A 33 -0.19 10.88 -6.49
CA THR A 33 -0.21 10.79 -5.03
C THR A 33 -0.01 9.33 -4.59
N MET A 34 -0.69 8.40 -5.27
CA MET A 34 -0.55 6.99 -4.95
C MET A 34 0.88 6.51 -5.17
N LEU A 35 1.51 6.95 -6.28
CA LEU A 35 2.89 6.57 -6.56
C LEU A 35 3.83 7.06 -5.47
N SER A 36 3.63 8.29 -4.98
CA SER A 36 4.44 8.84 -3.89
C SER A 36 4.30 8.00 -2.63
N LYS A 37 3.08 7.62 -2.30
CA LYS A 37 2.84 6.83 -1.09
C LYS A 37 3.38 5.41 -1.21
N LEU A 38 3.31 4.82 -2.39
CA LEU A 38 3.89 3.50 -2.61
C LEU A 38 5.41 3.52 -2.54
N LYS A 39 6.02 4.65 -2.87
CA LYS A 39 7.46 4.81 -2.80
C LYS A 39 7.95 4.89 -1.36
N SER A 40 7.16 5.51 -0.50
CA SER A 40 7.48 5.68 0.93
C SER A 40 6.25 5.33 1.77
N PRO A 41 5.86 4.04 1.80
CA PRO A 41 4.62 3.63 2.47
C PRO A 41 4.62 3.89 3.97
N GLU A 42 5.78 4.00 4.59
CA GLU A 42 5.86 4.29 6.02
C GLU A 42 5.36 5.69 6.34
N LEU A 43 5.18 6.54 5.32
CA LEU A 43 4.68 7.90 5.50
C LEU A 43 3.16 7.99 5.35
N MET A 44 2.49 6.87 5.08
CA MET A 44 1.03 6.87 4.97
C MET A 44 0.39 7.16 6.32
N LYS A 45 -0.76 7.86 6.26
CA LYS A 45 -1.59 8.03 7.45
C LYS A 45 -2.16 6.67 7.84
N PHE A 46 -2.47 6.50 9.13
CA PHE A 46 -3.02 5.24 9.61
C PHE A 46 -4.28 4.84 8.83
N SER A 47 -5.17 5.78 8.57
CA SER A 47 -6.39 5.50 7.82
C SER A 47 -6.10 5.00 6.41
N GLU A 48 -5.06 5.53 5.77
CA GLU A 48 -4.65 5.10 4.44
C GLU A 48 -4.06 3.69 4.48
N ALA A 49 -3.21 3.44 5.46
CA ALA A 49 -2.60 2.12 5.63
C ALA A 49 -3.67 1.06 5.91
N ASP A 50 -4.65 1.40 6.73
CA ASP A 50 -5.73 0.48 7.05
C ASP A 50 -6.57 0.15 5.81
N LYS A 51 -6.88 1.16 5.01
CA LYS A 51 -7.63 0.96 3.77
C LYS A 51 -6.85 0.09 2.79
N LEU A 52 -5.56 0.35 2.67
CA LEU A 52 -4.68 -0.45 1.80
C LEU A 52 -4.68 -1.91 2.24
N CYS A 53 -4.58 -2.16 3.53
CA CYS A 53 -4.61 -3.52 4.06
C CYS A 53 -5.93 -4.21 3.76
N ASN A 54 -7.04 -3.46 3.82
CA ASN A 54 -8.35 -4.03 3.50
C ASN A 54 -8.45 -4.40 2.02
N ILE A 55 -7.83 -3.59 1.15
CA ILE A 55 -7.86 -3.85 -0.29
C ILE A 55 -6.97 -5.04 -0.66
N LEU A 56 -5.76 -5.09 -0.09
CA LEU A 56 -4.76 -6.08 -0.49
C LEU A 56 -4.66 -7.28 0.44
N ASN A 57 -5.57 -7.38 1.42
CA ASN A 57 -5.55 -8.42 2.41
C ASN A 57 -4.79 -8.01 3.66
N MET A 58 -5.17 -8.59 4.75
CA MET A 58 -4.87 -8.14 6.10
C MET A 58 -3.43 -8.32 6.55
N GLU A 59 -2.68 -9.16 5.88
CA GLU A 59 -1.33 -9.50 6.33
C GLU A 59 -0.39 -8.30 6.31
N LEU A 60 -0.67 -7.32 5.46
CA LEU A 60 0.15 -6.11 5.41
C LEU A 60 0.10 -5.31 6.71
N ARG A 61 -0.96 -5.49 7.50
CA ARG A 61 -1.10 -4.75 8.75
C ARG A 61 0.07 -5.05 9.70
N VAL A 62 0.52 -6.29 9.71
CA VAL A 62 1.66 -6.68 10.53
C VAL A 62 2.92 -5.96 10.08
N GLU A 63 3.11 -5.84 8.77
CA GLU A 63 4.29 -5.16 8.23
C GLU A 63 4.28 -3.67 8.58
N PHE A 64 3.11 -3.03 8.53
CA PHE A 64 3.00 -1.64 8.93
C PHE A 64 3.31 -1.45 10.42
N LEU A 65 2.93 -2.40 11.25
CA LEU A 65 3.17 -2.31 12.69
C LEU A 65 4.64 -2.47 13.04
N ASN A 66 5.44 -3.01 12.13
CA ASN A 66 6.87 -3.23 12.36
C ASN A 66 7.75 -2.07 11.90
N ILE A 67 7.17 -0.97 11.48
CA ILE A 67 7.93 0.20 11.03
C ILE A 67 8.66 0.90 12.19
#